data_12116e22bb34738ed830497c1a3ded56
#
_entry.id   12116e22bb34738ed830497c1a3ded56
#
_cell.length_a   1.000
_cell.length_b   1.000
_cell.length_c   1.000
_cell.angle_alpha   90.00
_cell.angle_beta   90.00
_cell.angle_gamma   90.00
#
_symmetry.space_group_name_H-M   'P 1'
#
loop_
_entity.id
_entity.type
_entity.pdbx_description
1 polymer ?
#
loop_
_entity_poly.entity_id
_entity_poly.type
_entity_poly.pdbx_seq_one_letter_code
_entity_poly.pdbx_strand_id
1 'polypeptide(L)'
;HNAHYNGYMYSYKTWVEYFYRFKGTSFKIDPKSYERLKKAVVTIYMTAVRAEGDKNRIYANSMAGRHPFYSIEVPFTQKLFEQLIEIGADATGTDLDKELAAYYNYFFKTDKYPVPAADANGFYQYNYSSAGVYRQPGWVAVMKSPTAMLWGSEIYNKTNRFGRYQSHGTLEILYDGGLVPTGYPSNNENKGAGWDWNMMPGSTTVHYTNWAEMMPYKNDKDRFDQKARKSNFAGAVSMKDYGLFATAFDQDDRWGSQRFTPTNLTFCKSVLAIDGMLFSIGNGISAKGDYADNMITATNLFQSVVSKQYNKLTVNGQEVTKGNRQNYASSEPVTMINPVSTGFFVPAGHDELTVIYDEQETPSSVGMAGKPAKEVVAKAYMNHGVKPEKKSYSFVVVPAADEAKMKDVADRQTKGELFSVVEMQDSLHIIKYAPKNVLAYSFFTPTKGLTAGEVVSSATELLLIEQKNTDGSLSLGMANPNLRPKMLDKKNWKEIPTPAFIELKGIWQMDGNVPGVFLKTMENGNTEVSCLLRNGLPVYMKLVKQK
;
A
#
# COMPACT_ATOMS: atom_id res chain seq x y z
N HIS A 1 2.13 -15.50 -5.37
CA HIS A 1 0.96 -15.19 -4.60
C HIS A 1 1.10 -13.82 -3.97
N ASN A 2 0.15 -12.95 -4.21
CA ASN A 2 0.26 -11.51 -4.16
C ASN A 2 -0.45 -10.93 -2.93
N ALA A 3 -0.95 -11.78 -2.07
CA ALA A 3 -1.51 -11.46 -0.77
C ALA A 3 -0.88 -12.37 0.27
N HIS A 4 -0.87 -11.96 1.50
CA HIS A 4 -0.55 -12.84 2.63
C HIS A 4 -1.71 -13.84 2.81
N TYR A 5 -1.77 -14.77 1.90
CA TYR A 5 -2.77 -15.81 1.99
C TYR A 5 -2.47 -16.68 3.21
N ASN A 6 -3.38 -16.74 4.15
CA ASN A 6 -3.21 -17.46 5.42
C ASN A 6 -2.65 -18.87 5.24
N GLY A 7 -3.11 -19.60 4.22
CA GLY A 7 -2.62 -20.94 3.94
C GLY A 7 -1.12 -21.04 3.75
N TYR A 8 -0.48 -20.03 3.15
CA TYR A 8 0.98 -20.02 2.97
C TYR A 8 1.72 -19.68 4.26
N MET A 9 1.17 -18.77 5.06
CA MET A 9 1.76 -18.45 6.36
C MET A 9 1.72 -19.65 7.31
N TYR A 10 0.64 -20.43 7.29
CA TYR A 10 0.57 -21.71 8.02
C TYR A 10 1.59 -22.73 7.50
N SER A 11 1.86 -22.75 6.19
CA SER A 11 2.91 -23.62 5.63
C SER A 11 4.29 -23.25 6.14
N TYR A 12 4.61 -21.96 6.27
CA TYR A 12 5.89 -21.53 6.88
C TYR A 12 6.01 -21.96 8.34
N LYS A 13 4.92 -21.86 9.12
CA LYS A 13 4.87 -22.41 10.47
C LYS A 13 5.25 -23.89 10.48
N THR A 14 4.58 -24.68 9.65
CA THR A 14 4.85 -26.13 9.55
C THR A 14 6.30 -26.42 9.13
N TRP A 15 6.85 -25.62 8.22
CA TRP A 15 8.25 -25.79 7.80
C TRP A 15 9.24 -25.48 8.92
N VAL A 16 8.99 -24.43 9.71
CA VAL A 16 9.85 -24.14 10.88
C VAL A 16 9.78 -25.27 11.88
N GLU A 17 8.60 -25.76 12.23
CA GLU A 17 8.43 -26.88 13.15
C GLU A 17 9.12 -28.16 12.63
N TYR A 18 9.06 -28.41 11.34
CA TYR A 18 9.73 -29.55 10.69
C TYR A 18 11.24 -29.41 10.77
N PHE A 19 11.83 -28.34 10.24
CA PHE A 19 13.26 -28.15 10.19
C PHE A 19 13.90 -28.00 11.58
N TYR A 20 13.16 -27.50 12.56
CA TYR A 20 13.63 -27.48 13.95
C TYR A 20 13.89 -28.89 14.51
N ARG A 21 13.07 -29.88 14.14
CA ARG A 21 13.23 -31.27 14.54
C ARG A 21 14.42 -31.94 13.86
N PHE A 22 14.83 -31.48 12.69
CA PHE A 22 15.94 -32.03 11.92
C PHE A 22 17.26 -31.26 12.12
N LYS A 23 17.26 -30.27 13.01
CA LYS A 23 18.48 -29.55 13.39
C LYS A 23 19.57 -30.48 13.86
N GLY A 24 20.83 -30.26 13.44
CA GLY A 24 21.97 -31.09 13.78
C GLY A 24 22.05 -32.43 13.06
N THR A 25 21.17 -32.72 12.11
CA THR A 25 21.16 -33.96 11.32
C THR A 25 21.55 -33.72 9.86
N SER A 26 21.76 -34.81 9.10
CA SER A 26 21.97 -34.74 7.65
C SER A 26 20.73 -34.25 6.86
N PHE A 27 19.56 -34.18 7.50
CA PHE A 27 18.31 -33.69 6.91
C PHE A 27 18.01 -32.21 7.25
N LYS A 28 18.96 -31.49 7.83
CA LYS A 28 18.81 -30.07 8.11
C LYS A 28 18.58 -29.27 6.82
N ILE A 29 17.95 -28.12 6.95
CA ILE A 29 17.71 -27.21 5.81
C ILE A 29 19.05 -26.69 5.26
N ASP A 30 19.15 -26.61 3.93
CA ASP A 30 20.32 -25.98 3.31
C ASP A 30 20.29 -24.44 3.48
N PRO A 31 21.47 -23.77 3.50
CA PRO A 31 21.55 -22.33 3.76
C PRO A 31 20.71 -21.47 2.80
N LYS A 32 20.65 -21.82 1.51
CA LYS A 32 19.92 -21.07 0.50
C LYS A 32 18.39 -21.16 0.69
N SER A 33 17.89 -22.32 1.07
CA SER A 33 16.47 -22.53 1.39
C SER A 33 16.11 -21.87 2.72
N TYR A 34 17.02 -21.91 3.70
CA TYR A 34 16.86 -21.16 4.94
C TYR A 34 16.73 -19.66 4.70
N GLU A 35 17.61 -19.04 3.91
CA GLU A 35 17.56 -17.62 3.60
C GLU A 35 16.22 -17.20 2.94
N ARG A 36 15.64 -18.07 2.10
CA ARG A 36 14.31 -17.84 1.52
C ARG A 36 13.21 -17.87 2.57
N LEU A 37 13.26 -18.84 3.48
CA LEU A 37 12.29 -18.97 4.57
C LEU A 37 12.40 -17.78 5.54
N LYS A 38 13.63 -17.41 5.93
CA LYS A 38 13.92 -16.22 6.75
C LYS A 38 13.31 -14.95 6.14
N LYS A 39 13.60 -14.68 4.87
CA LYS A 39 13.05 -13.52 4.16
C LYS A 39 11.52 -13.52 4.12
N ALA A 40 10.90 -14.68 3.88
CA ALA A 40 9.44 -14.77 3.87
C ALA A 40 8.83 -14.43 5.24
N VAL A 41 9.39 -14.96 6.31
CA VAL A 41 8.92 -14.70 7.69
C VAL A 41 9.17 -13.24 8.08
N VAL A 42 10.35 -12.70 7.85
CA VAL A 42 10.66 -11.28 8.12
C VAL A 42 9.71 -10.37 7.33
N THR A 43 9.46 -10.66 6.05
CA THR A 43 8.52 -9.87 5.22
C THR A 43 7.12 -9.83 5.83
N ILE A 44 6.61 -10.95 6.36
CA ILE A 44 5.30 -10.98 7.03
C ILE A 44 5.29 -10.02 8.23
N TYR A 45 6.32 -10.08 9.06
CA TYR A 45 6.45 -9.19 10.22
C TYR A 45 6.61 -7.71 9.83
N MET A 46 7.30 -7.43 8.73
CA MET A 46 7.48 -6.07 8.21
C MET A 46 6.16 -5.41 7.78
N THR A 47 5.19 -6.20 7.34
CA THR A 47 3.86 -5.70 6.93
C THR A 47 2.84 -5.65 8.08
N ALA A 48 3.23 -6.03 9.29
CA ALA A 48 2.35 -6.22 10.42
C ALA A 48 2.71 -5.32 11.61
N VAL A 49 1.72 -5.01 12.42
CA VAL A 49 1.84 -4.32 13.72
C VAL A 49 1.59 -5.29 14.86
N ARG A 50 2.01 -4.94 16.08
CA ARG A 50 1.75 -5.74 17.26
C ARG A 50 0.26 -5.69 17.61
N ALA A 51 -0.31 -6.83 18.01
CA ALA A 51 -1.61 -6.88 18.62
C ALA A 51 -1.54 -6.66 20.13
N GLU A 52 -2.68 -6.54 20.77
CA GLU A 52 -2.78 -6.39 22.22
C GLU A 52 -2.12 -7.56 22.94
N GLY A 53 -1.36 -7.27 24.00
CA GLY A 53 -0.71 -8.26 24.84
C GLY A 53 0.52 -8.94 24.21
N ASP A 54 1.10 -8.39 23.15
CA ASP A 54 2.31 -8.88 22.44
C ASP A 54 2.22 -10.32 21.88
N LYS A 55 1.07 -10.95 21.95
CA LYS A 55 0.92 -12.36 21.58
C LYS A 55 0.84 -12.60 20.09
N ASN A 56 0.22 -11.69 19.36
CA ASN A 56 -0.02 -11.79 17.93
C ASN A 56 0.32 -10.49 17.21
N ARG A 57 0.36 -10.57 15.88
CA ARG A 57 0.48 -9.42 15.00
C ARG A 57 -0.67 -9.42 14.02
N ILE A 58 -1.08 -8.25 13.59
CA ILE A 58 -2.06 -8.11 12.52
C ILE A 58 -1.41 -7.45 11.31
N TYR A 59 -1.82 -7.85 10.13
CA TYR A 59 -1.45 -7.23 8.87
C TYR A 59 -2.67 -6.53 8.22
N ALA A 60 -2.42 -5.74 7.18
CA ALA A 60 -3.46 -4.97 6.52
C ALA A 60 -4.57 -5.86 5.94
N ASN A 61 -5.81 -5.37 6.00
CA ASN A 61 -6.95 -6.05 5.42
C ASN A 61 -6.78 -6.32 3.93
N SER A 62 -6.17 -5.38 3.19
CA SER A 62 -5.84 -5.54 1.76
C SER A 62 -4.86 -6.68 1.46
N MET A 63 -4.13 -7.15 2.46
CA MET A 63 -3.19 -8.28 2.36
C MET A 63 -3.82 -9.62 2.77
N ALA A 64 -5.04 -9.62 3.28
CA ALA A 64 -5.68 -10.76 3.94
C ALA A 64 -6.17 -11.88 3.00
N GLY A 65 -6.18 -11.64 1.70
CA GLY A 65 -6.70 -12.61 0.74
C GLY A 65 -8.21 -12.81 0.88
N ARG A 66 -8.65 -13.96 1.41
CA ARG A 66 -10.09 -14.28 1.58
C ARG A 66 -10.64 -14.08 2.99
N HIS A 67 -9.85 -13.55 3.91
CA HIS A 67 -10.23 -13.48 5.33
C HIS A 67 -10.13 -12.06 5.89
N PRO A 68 -10.98 -11.11 5.44
CA PRO A 68 -10.92 -9.74 5.94
C PRO A 68 -11.27 -9.67 7.43
N PHE A 69 -10.57 -8.84 8.18
CA PHE A 69 -10.74 -8.49 9.60
C PHE A 69 -10.68 -9.64 10.61
N TYR A 70 -11.30 -10.77 10.36
CA TYR A 70 -11.45 -11.86 11.34
C TYR A 70 -10.37 -12.95 11.26
N SER A 71 -9.41 -12.81 10.37
CA SER A 71 -8.29 -13.75 10.24
C SER A 71 -7.05 -13.06 9.63
N ILE A 72 -6.78 -11.83 10.06
CA ILE A 72 -5.60 -11.05 9.65
C ILE A 72 -4.46 -11.13 10.67
N GLU A 73 -4.52 -12.11 11.56
CA GLU A 73 -3.45 -12.38 12.49
C GLU A 73 -2.32 -13.17 11.83
N VAL A 74 -1.09 -12.78 12.14
CA VAL A 74 0.10 -13.52 11.70
C VAL A 74 0.17 -14.83 12.48
N PRO A 75 0.11 -16.00 11.83
CA PRO A 75 0.10 -17.30 12.51
C PRO A 75 1.51 -17.74 12.94
N PHE A 76 2.38 -16.79 13.25
CA PHE A 76 3.76 -17.00 13.65
C PHE A 76 3.95 -16.49 15.08
N THR A 77 4.27 -17.39 16.01
CA THR A 77 4.48 -17.04 17.40
C THR A 77 5.93 -16.64 17.66
N GLN A 78 6.18 -15.97 18.78
CA GLN A 78 7.50 -15.66 19.29
C GLN A 78 8.39 -16.92 19.36
N LYS A 79 7.84 -18.02 19.87
CA LYS A 79 8.56 -19.33 19.94
C LYS A 79 9.00 -19.83 18.55
N LEU A 80 8.14 -19.71 17.54
CA LEU A 80 8.50 -20.12 16.18
C LEU A 80 9.62 -19.26 15.59
N PHE A 81 9.63 -17.97 15.94
CA PHE A 81 10.70 -17.07 15.51
C PHE A 81 12.04 -17.45 16.17
N GLU A 82 12.03 -17.80 17.46
CA GLU A 82 13.19 -18.33 18.18
C GLU A 82 13.71 -19.63 17.56
N GLN A 83 12.80 -20.56 17.25
CA GLN A 83 13.16 -21.80 16.55
C GLN A 83 13.79 -21.52 15.18
N LEU A 84 13.30 -20.51 14.45
CA LEU A 84 13.87 -20.12 13.15
C LEU A 84 15.30 -19.57 13.30
N ILE A 85 15.59 -18.82 14.37
CA ILE A 85 16.96 -18.35 14.69
C ILE A 85 17.90 -19.54 14.91
N GLU A 86 17.47 -20.54 15.69
CA GLU A 86 18.28 -21.75 15.94
C GLU A 86 18.49 -22.59 14.67
N ILE A 87 17.45 -22.69 13.81
CA ILE A 87 17.58 -23.34 12.50
C ILE A 87 18.63 -22.61 11.64
N GLY A 88 18.65 -21.29 11.71
CA GLY A 88 19.59 -20.46 10.97
C GLY A 88 21.04 -20.68 11.42
N ALA A 89 21.26 -20.70 12.71
CA ALA A 89 22.56 -20.99 13.28
C ALA A 89 23.08 -22.35 12.80
N ASP A 90 22.24 -23.40 12.87
CA ASP A 90 22.60 -24.76 12.41
C ASP A 90 22.81 -24.81 10.88
N ALA A 91 21.95 -24.17 10.10
CA ALA A 91 22.03 -24.16 8.63
C ALA A 91 23.33 -23.50 8.12
N THR A 92 23.76 -22.41 8.79
CA THR A 92 24.93 -21.62 8.39
C THR A 92 26.21 -22.03 9.11
N GLY A 93 26.15 -22.88 10.15
CA GLY A 93 27.29 -23.29 10.97
C GLY A 93 27.81 -22.16 11.87
N THR A 94 26.93 -21.26 12.31
CA THR A 94 27.26 -20.16 13.23
C THR A 94 26.61 -20.38 14.59
N ASP A 95 27.09 -19.66 15.62
CA ASP A 95 26.48 -19.75 16.97
C ASP A 95 25.12 -19.06 17.04
N LEU A 96 24.88 -18.07 16.17
CA LEU A 96 23.66 -17.25 16.14
C LEU A 96 23.43 -16.64 14.75
N ASP A 97 22.20 -16.70 14.22
CA ASP A 97 21.80 -15.83 13.13
C ASP A 97 21.58 -14.40 13.67
N LYS A 98 22.64 -13.58 13.61
CA LYS A 98 22.66 -12.23 14.18
C LYS A 98 21.63 -11.30 13.54
N GLU A 99 21.39 -11.44 12.23
CA GLU A 99 20.40 -10.63 11.52
C GLU A 99 18.99 -10.93 12.03
N LEU A 100 18.63 -12.21 12.09
CA LEU A 100 17.30 -12.60 12.54
C LEU A 100 17.10 -12.32 14.04
N ALA A 101 18.15 -12.46 14.85
CA ALA A 101 18.16 -12.09 16.26
C ALA A 101 17.92 -10.57 16.47
N ALA A 102 18.52 -9.73 15.62
CA ALA A 102 18.29 -8.29 15.64
C ALA A 102 16.82 -7.94 15.29
N TYR A 103 16.24 -8.60 14.27
CA TYR A 103 14.81 -8.47 13.98
C TYR A 103 13.92 -8.99 15.11
N TYR A 104 14.31 -10.07 15.79
CA TYR A 104 13.59 -10.54 16.97
C TYR A 104 13.55 -9.47 18.06
N ASN A 105 14.71 -8.90 18.43
CA ASN A 105 14.77 -7.84 19.43
C ASN A 105 13.89 -6.63 19.06
N TYR A 106 13.88 -6.24 17.79
CA TYR A 106 13.03 -5.17 17.29
C TYR A 106 11.53 -5.51 17.37
N PHE A 107 11.12 -6.66 16.83
CA PHE A 107 9.71 -7.01 16.72
C PHE A 107 9.07 -7.32 18.07
N PHE A 108 9.81 -7.89 18.99
CA PHE A 108 9.32 -8.27 20.32
C PHE A 108 9.71 -7.28 21.43
N LYS A 109 10.35 -6.15 21.07
CA LYS A 109 10.80 -5.09 22.00
C LYS A 109 11.55 -5.68 23.20
N THR A 110 12.57 -6.45 22.95
CA THR A 110 13.38 -7.17 23.94
C THR A 110 14.87 -7.08 23.58
N ASP A 111 15.72 -7.37 24.54
CA ASP A 111 17.16 -7.53 24.42
C ASP A 111 17.61 -8.98 24.64
N LYS A 112 16.74 -9.95 24.37
CA LYS A 112 16.98 -11.38 24.60
C LYS A 112 18.27 -11.87 23.94
N TYR A 113 18.58 -11.41 22.75
CA TYR A 113 19.79 -11.75 22.03
C TYR A 113 20.85 -10.66 22.16
N PRO A 114 22.15 -11.03 22.27
CA PRO A 114 23.26 -10.09 22.49
C PRO A 114 23.65 -9.34 21.19
N VAL A 115 22.67 -8.76 20.53
CA VAL A 115 22.82 -7.96 19.32
C VAL A 115 21.89 -6.73 19.41
N PRO A 116 22.28 -5.58 18.85
CA PRO A 116 21.37 -4.44 18.77
C PRO A 116 20.09 -4.80 18.02
N ALA A 117 18.96 -4.21 18.43
CA ALA A 117 17.72 -4.35 17.67
C ALA A 117 17.88 -3.80 16.23
N ALA A 118 17.29 -4.46 15.27
CA ALA A 118 17.29 -3.99 13.89
C ALA A 118 16.56 -2.65 13.78
N ASP A 119 17.03 -1.76 12.91
CA ASP A 119 16.22 -0.65 12.45
C ASP A 119 15.36 -1.11 11.26
N ALA A 120 14.09 -1.35 11.54
CA ALA A 120 13.13 -1.80 10.54
C ALA A 120 12.18 -0.68 10.10
N ASN A 121 12.48 0.59 10.41
CA ASN A 121 11.75 1.73 9.90
C ASN A 121 12.14 2.02 8.45
N GLY A 122 11.30 2.76 7.74
CA GLY A 122 11.55 3.11 6.35
C GLY A 122 10.50 2.56 5.38
N PHE A 123 10.80 2.66 4.10
CA PHE A 123 9.91 2.27 3.02
C PHE A 123 10.37 0.98 2.33
N TYR A 124 9.44 0.04 2.16
CA TYR A 124 9.70 -1.27 1.56
C TYR A 124 8.80 -1.48 0.34
N GLN A 125 9.39 -1.94 -0.76
CA GLN A 125 8.66 -2.30 -1.97
C GLN A 125 8.50 -3.80 -2.09
N TYR A 126 7.25 -4.25 -2.33
CA TYR A 126 6.90 -5.64 -2.54
C TYR A 126 6.15 -5.79 -3.87
N ASN A 127 6.85 -5.56 -4.99
CA ASN A 127 6.23 -5.46 -6.31
C ASN A 127 5.57 -6.76 -6.77
N TYR A 128 6.06 -7.93 -6.33
CA TYR A 128 5.34 -9.20 -6.54
C TYR A 128 4.07 -9.36 -5.71
N SER A 129 3.82 -8.45 -4.78
CA SER A 129 2.55 -8.31 -4.06
C SER A 129 1.80 -7.05 -4.46
N SER A 130 2.29 -6.30 -5.47
CA SER A 130 1.75 -5.01 -5.91
C SER A 130 1.55 -4.06 -4.73
N ALA A 131 2.54 -3.99 -3.83
CA ALA A 131 2.44 -3.29 -2.57
C ALA A 131 3.66 -2.43 -2.24
N GLY A 132 3.41 -1.31 -1.58
CA GLY A 132 4.39 -0.50 -0.84
C GLY A 132 4.05 -0.54 0.64
N VAL A 133 5.08 -0.57 1.48
CA VAL A 133 4.93 -0.58 2.94
C VAL A 133 5.82 0.50 3.53
N TYR A 134 5.24 1.42 4.28
CA TYR A 134 5.96 2.46 5.00
C TYR A 134 5.84 2.23 6.49
N ARG A 135 6.97 1.89 7.11
CA ARG A 135 7.03 1.50 8.50
C ARG A 135 7.68 2.60 9.33
N GLN A 136 7.04 2.93 10.45
CA GLN A 136 7.52 3.91 11.44
C GLN A 136 7.30 3.36 12.86
N PRO A 137 7.91 3.97 13.88
CA PRO A 137 7.67 3.54 15.26
C PRO A 137 6.18 3.60 15.61
N GLY A 138 5.60 2.45 15.98
CA GLY A 138 4.22 2.33 16.43
C GLY A 138 3.15 2.19 15.34
N TRP A 139 3.51 2.31 14.04
CA TRP A 139 2.55 2.16 12.96
C TRP A 139 3.17 1.69 11.63
N VAL A 140 2.32 1.20 10.77
CA VAL A 140 2.68 0.79 9.40
C VAL A 140 1.62 1.27 8.43
N ALA A 141 2.01 1.92 7.35
CA ALA A 141 1.14 2.20 6.22
C ALA A 141 1.33 1.12 5.13
N VAL A 142 0.24 0.58 4.62
CA VAL A 142 0.24 -0.41 3.53
C VAL A 142 -0.55 0.13 2.36
N MET A 143 0.12 0.26 1.21
CA MET A 143 -0.47 0.65 -0.07
C MET A 143 -0.55 -0.58 -0.96
N LYS A 144 -1.72 -0.85 -1.56
CA LYS A 144 -1.91 -2.04 -2.39
C LYS A 144 -2.92 -1.81 -3.50
N SER A 145 -2.61 -2.38 -4.67
CA SER A 145 -3.55 -2.48 -5.80
C SER A 145 -3.32 -3.77 -6.57
N PRO A 146 -4.34 -4.41 -7.13
CA PRO A 146 -4.14 -5.57 -7.99
C PRO A 146 -3.65 -5.14 -9.38
N THR A 147 -3.11 -6.11 -10.13
CA THR A 147 -2.82 -5.98 -11.55
C THR A 147 -3.56 -7.07 -12.34
N ALA A 148 -3.45 -7.06 -13.66
CA ALA A 148 -3.99 -8.14 -14.49
C ALA A 148 -3.28 -9.49 -14.23
N MET A 149 -2.02 -9.45 -13.78
CA MET A 149 -1.21 -10.64 -13.47
C MET A 149 -1.23 -11.00 -11.98
N LEU A 150 -1.30 -10.00 -11.12
CA LEU A 150 -1.18 -10.14 -9.68
C LEU A 150 -2.52 -9.77 -9.02
N TRP A 151 -3.19 -10.75 -8.44
CA TRP A 151 -4.47 -10.52 -7.77
C TRP A 151 -4.31 -9.91 -6.37
N GLY A 152 -5.27 -9.07 -6.01
CA GLY A 152 -5.25 -8.34 -4.75
C GLY A 152 -5.95 -9.09 -3.63
N SER A 153 -7.08 -9.69 -3.93
CA SER A 153 -7.87 -10.45 -2.97
C SER A 153 -8.59 -11.61 -3.66
N GLU A 154 -9.02 -12.55 -2.85
CA GLU A 154 -9.84 -13.66 -3.29
C GLU A 154 -11.25 -13.46 -2.74
N ILE A 155 -12.20 -13.24 -3.64
CA ILE A 155 -13.63 -13.16 -3.29
C ILE A 155 -14.17 -14.57 -3.29
N TYR A 156 -14.74 -14.96 -2.17
CA TYR A 156 -15.35 -16.27 -1.98
C TYR A 156 -16.60 -16.11 -1.13
N ASN A 157 -17.75 -16.44 -1.66
CA ASN A 157 -19.04 -16.19 -1.01
C ASN A 157 -19.16 -16.76 0.40
N LYS A 158 -18.40 -17.81 0.70
CA LYS A 158 -18.38 -18.42 2.02
C LYS A 158 -17.53 -17.67 3.05
N THR A 159 -16.50 -16.96 2.60
CA THR A 159 -15.50 -16.36 3.50
C THR A 159 -15.22 -14.88 3.26
N ASN A 160 -15.40 -14.36 2.05
CA ASN A 160 -15.12 -12.97 1.68
C ASN A 160 -16.06 -12.49 0.56
N ARG A 161 -17.35 -12.49 0.80
CA ARG A 161 -18.36 -12.20 -0.22
C ARG A 161 -18.38 -10.74 -0.69
N PHE A 162 -17.92 -9.80 0.14
CA PHE A 162 -17.86 -8.37 -0.18
C PHE A 162 -16.44 -7.86 -0.39
N GLY A 163 -15.46 -8.75 -0.66
CA GLY A 163 -14.05 -8.39 -0.82
C GLY A 163 -13.69 -7.72 -2.15
N ARG A 164 -14.67 -7.23 -2.91
CA ARG A 164 -14.47 -6.61 -4.22
C ARG A 164 -13.46 -5.47 -4.17
N TYR A 165 -13.53 -4.63 -3.14
CA TYR A 165 -12.73 -3.42 -3.01
C TYR A 165 -11.53 -3.55 -2.07
N GLN A 166 -11.27 -4.74 -1.55
CA GLN A 166 -10.30 -5.00 -0.49
C GLN A 166 -8.88 -4.47 -0.80
N SER A 167 -8.51 -4.31 -2.06
CA SER A 167 -7.19 -3.83 -2.48
C SER A 167 -7.23 -2.84 -3.66
N HIS A 168 -8.33 -2.10 -3.86
CA HIS A 168 -8.51 -1.14 -4.96
C HIS A 168 -7.72 0.16 -4.74
N GLY A 169 -6.39 0.11 -4.84
CA GLY A 169 -5.55 1.28 -4.55
C GLY A 169 -5.66 1.71 -3.08
N THR A 170 -5.77 0.76 -2.16
CA THR A 170 -5.91 1.04 -0.73
C THR A 170 -4.68 1.70 -0.13
N LEU A 171 -4.90 2.47 0.94
CA LEU A 171 -3.89 3.05 1.81
C LEU A 171 -4.38 2.85 3.24
N GLU A 172 -3.87 1.83 3.91
CA GLU A 172 -4.28 1.45 5.27
C GLU A 172 -3.19 1.82 6.26
N ILE A 173 -3.57 2.47 7.36
CA ILE A 173 -2.66 2.77 8.48
C ILE A 173 -3.00 1.82 9.62
N LEU A 174 -2.03 0.99 9.99
CA LEU A 174 -2.16 0.06 11.12
C LEU A 174 -1.35 0.59 12.30
N TYR A 175 -1.92 0.48 13.49
CA TYR A 175 -1.27 0.91 14.74
C TYR A 175 -0.96 -0.28 15.64
N ASP A 176 0.13 -0.19 16.39
CA ASP A 176 0.43 -1.11 17.49
C ASP A 176 -0.75 -1.14 18.48
N GLY A 177 -1.09 -2.32 18.99
CA GLY A 177 -2.27 -2.59 19.80
C GLY A 177 -3.38 -3.34 19.06
N GLY A 178 -3.27 -3.53 17.74
CA GLY A 178 -4.11 -4.43 16.97
C GLY A 178 -5.31 -3.78 16.28
N LEU A 179 -6.45 -4.47 16.28
CA LEU A 179 -7.63 -4.08 15.50
C LEU A 179 -8.25 -2.76 15.99
N VAL A 180 -8.42 -2.62 17.29
CA VAL A 180 -9.11 -1.46 17.90
C VAL A 180 -8.36 -0.15 17.65
N PRO A 181 -7.04 -0.01 17.94
CA PRO A 181 -6.32 1.21 17.61
C PRO A 181 -6.14 1.45 16.11
N THR A 182 -6.36 0.43 15.28
CA THR A 182 -6.39 0.57 13.81
C THR A 182 -7.77 1.03 13.30
N GLY A 183 -8.81 0.98 14.12
CA GLY A 183 -10.18 1.31 13.73
C GLY A 183 -10.88 0.19 12.95
N TYR A 184 -10.36 -1.03 12.98
CA TYR A 184 -10.97 -2.19 12.35
C TYR A 184 -12.06 -2.83 13.22
N PRO A 185 -13.02 -3.56 12.62
CA PRO A 185 -13.96 -4.36 13.38
C PRO A 185 -13.22 -5.38 14.26
N SER A 186 -13.43 -5.30 15.58
CA SER A 186 -12.74 -6.17 16.56
C SER A 186 -13.51 -7.43 16.93
N ASN A 187 -14.81 -7.49 16.61
CA ASN A 187 -15.64 -8.66 16.89
C ASN A 187 -15.55 -9.69 15.78
N ASN A 188 -14.71 -10.70 15.97
CA ASN A 188 -14.50 -11.78 15.01
C ASN A 188 -15.77 -12.65 14.77
N GLU A 189 -16.72 -12.69 15.70
CA GLU A 189 -17.97 -13.42 15.54
C GLU A 189 -18.86 -12.77 14.48
N ASN A 190 -18.83 -11.45 14.37
CA ASN A 190 -19.57 -10.69 13.38
C ASN A 190 -18.96 -10.70 11.96
N LYS A 191 -17.77 -11.26 11.78
CA LYS A 191 -17.09 -11.42 10.48
C LYS A 191 -17.13 -10.14 9.61
N GLY A 192 -16.81 -9.00 10.21
CA GLY A 192 -16.80 -7.68 9.56
C GLY A 192 -18.18 -7.06 9.34
N ALA A 193 -19.26 -7.61 9.91
CA ALA A 193 -20.56 -6.93 9.89
C ALA A 193 -20.48 -5.59 10.64
N GLY A 194 -21.19 -4.57 10.16
CA GLY A 194 -21.07 -3.19 10.62
C GLY A 194 -20.03 -2.36 9.85
N TRP A 195 -19.12 -2.98 9.10
CA TRP A 195 -18.19 -2.32 8.20
C TRP A 195 -18.83 -2.02 6.83
N ASP A 196 -18.68 -0.79 6.33
CA ASP A 196 -19.10 -0.43 4.97
C ASP A 196 -18.12 -1.00 3.95
N TRP A 197 -18.49 -2.05 3.26
CA TRP A 197 -17.66 -2.78 2.31
C TRP A 197 -17.33 -1.97 1.05
N ASN A 198 -18.03 -0.86 0.80
CA ASN A 198 -17.67 0.08 -0.25
C ASN A 198 -16.42 0.90 0.10
N MET A 199 -16.13 1.05 1.39
CA MET A 199 -15.18 2.03 1.89
C MET A 199 -13.90 1.39 2.45
N MET A 200 -13.03 0.91 1.59
CA MET A 200 -11.68 0.56 2.02
C MET A 200 -10.82 1.82 2.11
N PRO A 201 -10.04 2.03 3.21
CA PRO A 201 -9.23 3.24 3.39
C PRO A 201 -8.32 3.52 2.20
N GLY A 202 -8.31 4.77 1.73
CA GLY A 202 -7.51 5.24 0.61
C GLY A 202 -7.96 4.78 -0.78
N SER A 203 -8.96 3.88 -0.90
CA SER A 203 -9.43 3.37 -2.19
C SER A 203 -10.33 4.35 -2.93
N THR A 204 -10.40 4.21 -4.26
CA THR A 204 -11.45 4.83 -5.09
C THR A 204 -12.40 3.73 -5.56
N THR A 205 -13.70 3.89 -5.26
CA THR A 205 -14.71 2.83 -5.43
C THR A 205 -16.06 3.40 -5.85
N VAL A 206 -16.89 2.58 -6.49
CA VAL A 206 -18.31 2.86 -6.68
C VAL A 206 -19.09 2.28 -5.50
N HIS A 207 -19.89 3.11 -4.84
CA HIS A 207 -20.64 2.70 -3.64
C HIS A 207 -21.94 2.00 -4.03
N TYR A 208 -21.98 0.69 -3.87
CA TYR A 208 -23.18 -0.11 -4.06
C TYR A 208 -24.20 0.19 -2.96
N THR A 209 -25.43 0.45 -3.36
CA THR A 209 -26.59 0.60 -2.45
C THR A 209 -27.24 -0.73 -2.16
N ASN A 210 -27.01 -1.75 -3.00
CA ASN A 210 -27.48 -3.10 -2.84
C ASN A 210 -26.29 -4.07 -2.72
N TRP A 211 -26.07 -4.64 -1.56
CA TRP A 211 -24.97 -5.56 -1.30
C TRP A 211 -24.98 -6.80 -2.21
N ALA A 212 -26.14 -7.25 -2.68
CA ALA A 212 -26.22 -8.36 -3.60
C ALA A 212 -25.57 -8.08 -4.96
N GLU A 213 -25.53 -6.82 -5.37
CA GLU A 213 -24.91 -6.37 -6.63
C GLU A 213 -23.39 -6.27 -6.53
N MET A 214 -22.84 -6.17 -5.32
CA MET A 214 -21.42 -6.21 -5.08
C MET A 214 -20.82 -7.63 -5.19
N MET A 215 -21.63 -8.65 -5.02
CA MET A 215 -21.19 -10.05 -5.04
C MET A 215 -21.12 -10.59 -6.47
N PRO A 216 -19.99 -11.18 -6.90
CA PRO A 216 -19.84 -11.69 -8.27
C PRO A 216 -20.52 -13.03 -8.51
N TYR A 217 -20.98 -13.75 -7.48
CA TYR A 217 -21.39 -15.15 -7.59
C TYR A 217 -22.80 -15.47 -7.10
N LYS A 218 -23.38 -16.55 -7.66
CA LYS A 218 -24.70 -17.05 -7.32
C LYS A 218 -24.71 -18.01 -6.14
N ASN A 219 -23.64 -18.70 -5.89
CA ASN A 219 -23.55 -19.72 -4.85
C ASN A 219 -22.28 -19.56 -3.99
N ASP A 220 -22.22 -20.25 -2.88
CA ASP A 220 -21.15 -20.15 -1.89
C ASP A 220 -19.89 -20.98 -2.24
N LYS A 221 -19.90 -21.70 -3.37
CA LYS A 221 -18.77 -22.50 -3.83
C LYS A 221 -17.89 -21.78 -4.85
N ASP A 222 -18.44 -20.71 -5.45
CA ASP A 222 -17.71 -19.95 -6.46
C ASP A 222 -16.59 -19.12 -5.83
N ARG A 223 -15.54 -18.94 -6.59
CA ARG A 223 -14.36 -18.18 -6.22
C ARG A 223 -13.98 -17.20 -7.33
N PHE A 224 -13.55 -16.04 -6.93
CA PHE A 224 -13.10 -14.98 -7.80
C PHE A 224 -11.79 -14.37 -7.29
N ASP A 225 -10.78 -14.33 -8.13
CA ASP A 225 -9.53 -13.64 -7.86
C ASP A 225 -9.62 -12.21 -8.38
N GLN A 226 -9.67 -11.23 -7.48
CA GLN A 226 -9.78 -9.83 -7.85
C GLN A 226 -8.51 -9.36 -8.57
N LYS A 227 -8.69 -8.82 -9.77
CA LYS A 227 -7.60 -8.34 -10.64
C LYS A 227 -7.96 -7.02 -11.30
N ALA A 228 -6.96 -6.35 -11.86
CA ALA A 228 -7.18 -5.39 -12.92
C ALA A 228 -7.52 -6.11 -14.23
N ARG A 229 -8.19 -5.43 -15.13
CA ARG A 229 -8.63 -5.99 -16.42
C ARG A 229 -7.49 -6.16 -17.40
N LYS A 230 -6.63 -5.15 -17.53
CA LYS A 230 -5.50 -5.13 -18.47
C LYS A 230 -4.23 -4.57 -17.84
N SER A 231 -4.34 -3.62 -16.94
CA SER A 231 -3.19 -2.94 -16.35
C SER A 231 -2.34 -3.87 -15.51
N ASN A 232 -1.03 -3.83 -15.72
CA ASN A 232 -0.05 -4.48 -14.87
C ASN A 232 0.77 -3.49 -14.02
N PHE A 233 0.44 -2.20 -14.09
CA PHE A 233 1.19 -1.16 -13.40
C PHE A 233 0.65 -0.96 -11.99
N ALA A 234 1.20 -1.67 -11.02
CA ALA A 234 0.97 -1.41 -9.60
C ALA A 234 2.15 -1.89 -8.76
N GLY A 235 2.69 -1.02 -7.94
CA GLY A 235 3.79 -1.31 -7.03
C GLY A 235 4.53 -0.05 -6.59
N ALA A 236 5.78 -0.21 -6.17
CA ALA A 236 6.51 0.85 -5.48
C ALA A 236 7.99 0.94 -5.90
N VAL A 237 8.60 2.09 -5.60
CA VAL A 237 10.03 2.30 -5.55
C VAL A 237 10.42 2.85 -4.18
N SER A 238 11.46 2.28 -3.58
CA SER A 238 11.98 2.67 -2.27
C SER A 238 13.25 3.50 -2.43
N MET A 239 13.45 4.49 -1.54
CA MET A 239 14.72 5.18 -1.27
C MET A 239 15.18 4.90 0.17
N LYS A 240 14.87 3.71 0.72
CA LYS A 240 15.04 3.27 2.11
C LYS A 240 14.09 3.98 3.08
N ASP A 241 14.36 5.24 3.43
CA ASP A 241 13.60 5.98 4.44
C ASP A 241 12.28 6.51 3.93
N TYR A 242 12.10 6.57 2.62
CA TYR A 242 10.91 7.05 1.94
C TYR A 242 10.71 6.35 0.60
N GLY A 243 9.55 6.51 0.01
CA GLY A 243 9.26 5.85 -1.27
C GLY A 243 7.95 6.27 -1.90
N LEU A 244 7.78 5.83 -3.14
CA LEU A 244 6.61 6.10 -3.97
C LEU A 244 5.91 4.79 -4.31
N PHE A 245 4.61 4.73 -4.05
CA PHE A 245 3.71 3.70 -4.58
C PHE A 245 2.85 4.30 -5.68
N ALA A 246 2.60 3.57 -6.78
CA ALA A 246 1.60 3.98 -7.75
C ALA A 246 0.89 2.80 -8.41
N THR A 247 -0.29 3.09 -8.96
CA THR A 247 -1.10 2.15 -9.74
C THR A 247 -1.84 2.88 -10.84
N ALA A 248 -1.89 2.28 -12.03
CA ALA A 248 -2.89 2.54 -13.05
C ALA A 248 -3.89 1.39 -13.00
N PHE A 249 -5.12 1.67 -12.63
CA PHE A 249 -6.13 0.67 -12.36
C PHE A 249 -7.27 0.71 -13.36
N ASP A 250 -7.68 -0.45 -13.84
CA ASP A 250 -8.87 -0.68 -14.63
C ASP A 250 -9.61 -1.92 -14.10
N GLN A 251 -10.81 -1.70 -13.61
CA GLN A 251 -11.57 -2.75 -12.92
C GLN A 251 -11.98 -3.88 -13.84
N ASP A 252 -11.79 -5.13 -13.41
CA ASP A 252 -12.28 -6.30 -14.13
C ASP A 252 -13.70 -6.65 -13.67
N ASP A 253 -14.68 -6.35 -14.51
CA ASP A 253 -16.09 -6.67 -14.31
C ASP A 253 -16.56 -7.90 -15.12
N ARG A 254 -15.66 -8.63 -15.77
CA ARG A 254 -15.99 -9.70 -16.74
C ARG A 254 -16.23 -11.08 -16.13
N TRP A 255 -16.55 -11.15 -14.86
CA TRP A 255 -16.50 -12.45 -14.20
C TRP A 255 -17.82 -13.17 -14.01
N GLY A 256 -17.72 -14.48 -14.09
CA GLY A 256 -18.60 -15.47 -13.54
C GLY A 256 -20.03 -15.45 -14.10
N SER A 257 -20.93 -15.68 -13.22
CA SER A 257 -22.37 -15.75 -13.50
C SER A 257 -23.04 -14.36 -13.65
N GLN A 258 -22.27 -13.30 -13.80
CA GLN A 258 -22.76 -11.94 -14.06
C GLN A 258 -23.79 -11.43 -13.02
N ARG A 259 -23.47 -11.51 -11.74
CA ARG A 259 -24.36 -11.01 -10.70
C ARG A 259 -24.05 -9.64 -10.20
N PHE A 260 -22.78 -9.23 -10.22
CA PHE A 260 -22.46 -7.88 -9.83
C PHE A 260 -22.68 -6.92 -10.98
N THR A 261 -23.09 -5.73 -10.63
CA THR A 261 -23.28 -4.66 -11.58
C THR A 261 -21.92 -4.15 -12.04
N PRO A 262 -21.60 -4.15 -13.35
CA PRO A 262 -20.33 -3.66 -13.84
C PRO A 262 -20.23 -2.15 -13.70
N THR A 263 -19.12 -1.65 -13.22
CA THR A 263 -18.86 -0.23 -13.05
C THR A 263 -17.81 0.32 -14.01
N ASN A 264 -16.99 -0.55 -14.59
CA ASN A 264 -15.88 -0.17 -15.49
C ASN A 264 -15.02 0.97 -14.93
N LEU A 265 -14.76 0.93 -13.62
CA LEU A 265 -14.00 1.96 -12.91
C LEU A 265 -12.54 1.96 -13.38
N THR A 266 -12.02 3.16 -13.67
CA THR A 266 -10.61 3.40 -13.98
C THR A 266 -10.08 4.56 -13.16
N PHE A 267 -8.79 4.53 -12.80
CA PHE A 267 -8.06 5.65 -12.18
C PHE A 267 -6.56 5.42 -12.24
N CYS A 268 -5.79 6.51 -12.15
CA CYS A 268 -4.39 6.49 -11.78
C CYS A 268 -4.23 7.04 -10.36
N LYS A 269 -3.30 6.46 -9.59
CA LYS A 269 -3.01 6.88 -8.21
C LYS A 269 -1.52 6.84 -7.94
N SER A 270 -1.03 7.82 -7.16
CA SER A 270 0.33 7.83 -6.61
C SER A 270 0.30 8.22 -5.15
N VAL A 271 1.18 7.62 -4.35
CA VAL A 271 1.35 7.93 -2.92
C VAL A 271 2.84 8.06 -2.62
N LEU A 272 3.27 9.28 -2.29
CA LEU A 272 4.62 9.53 -1.77
C LEU A 272 4.56 9.46 -0.24
N ALA A 273 5.36 8.56 0.35
CA ALA A 273 5.48 8.40 1.80
C ALA A 273 6.88 8.89 2.22
N ILE A 274 6.94 9.92 3.05
CA ILE A 274 8.18 10.60 3.47
C ILE A 274 7.96 11.35 4.79
N ASP A 275 8.98 11.38 5.66
CA ASP A 275 9.00 12.13 6.93
C ASP A 275 7.76 11.91 7.81
N GLY A 276 7.29 10.66 7.88
CA GLY A 276 6.14 10.28 8.70
C GLY A 276 4.78 10.71 8.13
N MET A 277 4.72 11.20 6.91
CA MET A 277 3.51 11.62 6.20
C MET A 277 3.36 10.86 4.88
N LEU A 278 2.13 10.83 4.34
CA LEU A 278 1.84 10.27 3.03
C LEU A 278 1.00 11.26 2.22
N PHE A 279 1.43 11.55 1.01
CA PHE A 279 0.68 12.38 0.07
C PHE A 279 0.10 11.51 -1.02
N SER A 280 -1.22 11.44 -1.06
CA SER A 280 -1.97 10.66 -2.05
C SER A 280 -2.60 11.57 -3.08
N ILE A 281 -2.34 11.28 -4.35
CA ILE A 281 -2.99 11.93 -5.49
C ILE A 281 -3.60 10.88 -6.42
N GLY A 282 -4.65 11.25 -7.12
CA GLY A 282 -5.26 10.40 -8.14
C GLY A 282 -6.03 11.20 -9.17
N ASN A 283 -6.06 10.68 -10.39
CA ASN A 283 -6.78 11.28 -11.51
C ASN A 283 -7.34 10.21 -12.46
N GLY A 284 -7.96 10.66 -13.56
CA GLY A 284 -8.57 9.78 -14.55
C GLY A 284 -9.73 8.95 -14.00
N ILE A 285 -10.28 9.36 -12.82
CA ILE A 285 -11.37 8.63 -12.17
C ILE A 285 -12.59 8.69 -13.07
N SER A 286 -12.93 7.55 -13.63
CA SER A 286 -14.07 7.39 -14.53
C SER A 286 -14.77 6.06 -14.27
N ALA A 287 -16.10 6.07 -14.25
CA ALA A 287 -16.91 4.88 -14.07
C ALA A 287 -18.03 4.87 -15.13
N LYS A 288 -17.87 4.01 -16.14
CA LYS A 288 -18.72 3.99 -17.35
C LYS A 288 -19.60 2.74 -17.45
N GLY A 289 -19.84 2.07 -16.33
CA GLY A 289 -20.70 0.89 -16.28
C GLY A 289 -22.19 1.24 -16.39
N ASP A 290 -22.98 0.22 -16.67
CA ASP A 290 -24.44 0.31 -16.61
C ASP A 290 -24.90 -0.04 -15.19
N TYR A 291 -25.00 0.98 -14.33
CA TYR A 291 -25.42 0.87 -12.95
C TYR A 291 -26.35 2.03 -12.55
N ALA A 292 -27.02 1.85 -11.41
CA ALA A 292 -28.07 2.77 -10.96
C ALA A 292 -27.54 4.18 -10.63
N ASP A 293 -28.35 5.20 -10.89
CA ASP A 293 -27.98 6.60 -10.71
C ASP A 293 -27.93 7.06 -9.23
N ASN A 294 -28.12 6.14 -8.29
CA ASN A 294 -27.90 6.37 -6.85
C ASN A 294 -26.56 5.79 -6.33
N MET A 295 -25.74 5.23 -7.20
CA MET A 295 -24.42 4.68 -6.87
C MET A 295 -23.34 5.71 -7.20
N ILE A 296 -22.86 6.41 -6.18
CA ILE A 296 -21.78 7.39 -6.33
C ILE A 296 -20.42 6.70 -6.48
N THR A 297 -19.48 7.36 -7.15
CA THR A 297 -18.07 7.03 -7.11
C THR A 297 -17.38 7.93 -6.08
N ALA A 298 -16.58 7.37 -5.21
CA ALA A 298 -15.91 8.13 -4.16
C ALA A 298 -14.46 7.70 -3.94
N THR A 299 -13.61 8.64 -3.54
CA THR A 299 -12.31 8.35 -2.94
C THR A 299 -12.45 8.35 -1.43
N ASN A 300 -12.22 7.18 -0.83
CA ASN A 300 -12.44 6.92 0.59
C ASN A 300 -11.17 7.31 1.38
N LEU A 301 -11.27 8.31 2.27
CA LEU A 301 -10.13 8.73 3.08
C LEU A 301 -9.90 7.74 4.22
N PHE A 302 -10.93 7.53 5.02
CA PHE A 302 -10.91 6.57 6.11
C PHE A 302 -12.31 6.05 6.45
N GLN A 303 -12.32 4.92 7.12
CA GLN A 303 -13.42 4.40 7.92
C GLN A 303 -12.81 3.79 9.18
N SER A 304 -13.36 4.14 10.35
CA SER A 304 -12.94 3.65 11.65
C SER A 304 -14.14 3.23 12.47
N VAL A 305 -14.13 1.99 12.99
CA VAL A 305 -15.09 1.57 14.01
C VAL A 305 -14.73 2.28 15.31
N VAL A 306 -15.72 2.92 15.90
CA VAL A 306 -15.57 3.70 17.13
C VAL A 306 -15.59 2.78 18.36
N SER A 307 -14.69 3.00 19.30
CA SER A 307 -14.63 2.28 20.57
C SER A 307 -14.67 3.24 21.75
N LYS A 308 -14.75 2.72 22.98
CA LYS A 308 -14.72 3.59 24.19
C LYS A 308 -13.45 4.42 24.28
N GLN A 309 -12.32 3.91 23.81
CA GLN A 309 -11.01 4.57 23.88
C GLN A 309 -10.75 5.44 22.65
N TYR A 310 -11.26 5.04 21.48
CA TYR A 310 -11.04 5.68 20.18
C TYR A 310 -12.38 6.18 19.64
N ASN A 311 -12.82 7.37 20.09
CA ASN A 311 -14.15 7.91 19.81
C ASN A 311 -14.18 9.40 19.43
N LYS A 312 -13.04 10.08 19.40
CA LYS A 312 -12.98 11.51 19.07
C LYS A 312 -12.70 11.68 17.58
N LEU A 313 -13.63 12.29 16.86
CA LEU A 313 -13.45 12.79 15.51
C LEU A 313 -13.39 14.32 15.57
N THR A 314 -12.37 14.94 14.97
CA THR A 314 -12.32 16.39 14.81
C THR A 314 -12.26 16.79 13.35
N VAL A 315 -12.94 17.87 12.99
CA VAL A 315 -12.89 18.49 11.67
C VAL A 315 -12.67 19.99 11.85
N ASN A 316 -11.65 20.53 11.20
CA ASN A 316 -11.24 21.94 11.32
C ASN A 316 -11.11 22.40 12.79
N GLY A 317 -10.54 21.52 13.64
CA GLY A 317 -10.36 21.77 15.08
C GLY A 317 -11.65 21.66 15.92
N GLN A 318 -12.79 21.33 15.34
CA GLN A 318 -14.06 21.15 16.05
C GLN A 318 -14.37 19.66 16.21
N GLU A 319 -14.79 19.29 17.42
CA GLU A 319 -15.22 17.91 17.68
C GLU A 319 -16.58 17.62 17.03
N VAL A 320 -16.66 16.49 16.33
CA VAL A 320 -17.88 16.00 15.70
C VAL A 320 -18.56 15.00 16.61
N THR A 321 -19.84 15.21 16.88
CA THR A 321 -20.64 14.32 17.72
C THR A 321 -21.35 13.22 16.93
N LYS A 322 -21.66 12.10 17.59
CA LYS A 322 -22.47 11.00 17.00
C LYS A 322 -23.81 11.53 16.46
N GLY A 323 -24.28 10.96 15.37
CA GLY A 323 -25.49 11.39 14.66
C GLY A 323 -25.21 12.47 13.61
N ASN A 324 -23.94 12.79 13.36
CA ASN A 324 -23.55 13.85 12.43
C ASN A 324 -23.25 13.29 11.03
N ARG A 325 -23.80 13.95 10.03
CA ARG A 325 -23.43 13.82 8.62
C ARG A 325 -23.30 15.22 8.03
N GLN A 326 -22.10 15.57 7.59
CA GLN A 326 -21.81 16.91 7.06
C GLN A 326 -21.03 16.82 5.76
N ASN A 327 -21.41 17.70 4.83
CA ASN A 327 -20.69 17.91 3.57
C ASN A 327 -19.89 19.21 3.66
N TYR A 328 -18.67 19.18 3.17
CA TYR A 328 -17.75 20.31 3.12
C TYR A 328 -17.55 20.70 1.66
N ALA A 329 -17.77 22.00 1.39
CA ALA A 329 -17.61 22.56 0.05
C ALA A 329 -16.13 22.64 -0.35
N SER A 330 -15.87 22.63 -1.65
CA SER A 330 -14.52 22.63 -2.22
C SER A 330 -13.74 23.94 -2.07
N SER A 331 -14.37 25.03 -1.64
CA SER A 331 -13.74 26.37 -1.58
C SER A 331 -12.63 26.49 -0.53
N GLU A 332 -12.67 25.67 0.51
CA GLU A 332 -11.75 25.76 1.66
C GLU A 332 -11.05 24.41 1.90
N PRO A 333 -9.81 24.44 2.41
CA PRO A 333 -9.17 23.21 2.84
C PRO A 333 -9.86 22.64 4.07
N VAL A 334 -9.82 21.32 4.23
CA VAL A 334 -10.39 20.62 5.37
C VAL A 334 -9.32 19.82 6.10
N THR A 335 -9.24 19.99 7.41
CA THR A 335 -8.42 19.17 8.32
C THR A 335 -9.29 18.22 9.11
N MET A 336 -8.84 16.99 9.30
CA MET A 336 -9.55 16.00 10.13
C MET A 336 -8.55 15.21 10.95
N ILE A 337 -8.96 14.79 12.16
CA ILE A 337 -8.29 13.73 12.92
C ILE A 337 -9.35 12.68 13.22
N ASN A 338 -9.15 11.47 12.71
CA ASN A 338 -10.08 10.37 12.92
C ASN A 338 -9.95 9.77 14.34
N PRO A 339 -10.86 8.92 14.81
CA PRO A 339 -10.84 8.36 16.14
C PRO A 339 -9.55 7.63 16.55
N VAL A 340 -8.80 7.11 15.60
CA VAL A 340 -7.53 6.41 15.86
C VAL A 340 -6.30 7.29 15.64
N SER A 341 -6.45 8.62 15.76
CA SER A 341 -5.36 9.59 15.64
C SER A 341 -4.65 9.61 14.30
N THR A 342 -5.35 9.30 13.21
CA THR A 342 -4.84 9.58 11.87
C THR A 342 -5.37 10.92 11.40
N GLY A 343 -4.47 11.83 11.07
CA GLY A 343 -4.79 13.14 10.52
C GLY A 343 -4.93 13.12 9.01
N PHE A 344 -5.80 14.00 8.49
CA PHE A 344 -6.00 14.21 7.05
C PHE A 344 -6.05 15.70 6.76
N PHE A 345 -5.34 16.13 5.72
CA PHE A 345 -5.47 17.46 5.14
C PHE A 345 -5.94 17.30 3.70
N VAL A 346 -7.09 17.88 3.38
CA VAL A 346 -7.66 17.94 2.02
C VAL A 346 -7.53 19.38 1.55
N PRO A 347 -6.77 19.68 0.49
CA PRO A 347 -6.61 21.04 0.00
C PRO A 347 -7.91 21.55 -0.63
N ALA A 348 -8.08 22.87 -0.73
CA ALA A 348 -9.18 23.47 -1.49
C ALA A 348 -9.14 22.99 -2.96
N GLY A 349 -10.31 23.02 -3.62
CA GLY A 349 -10.47 22.49 -4.98
C GLY A 349 -10.87 21.01 -5.05
N HIS A 350 -11.09 20.36 -3.90
CA HIS A 350 -11.57 18.98 -3.83
C HIS A 350 -13.04 18.84 -4.31
N ASP A 351 -13.47 17.66 -4.74
CA ASP A 351 -14.89 17.34 -4.86
C ASP A 351 -15.57 17.35 -3.48
N GLU A 352 -16.89 17.35 -3.41
CA GLU A 352 -17.64 17.40 -2.16
C GLU A 352 -17.11 16.36 -1.17
N LEU A 353 -16.64 16.82 0.00
CA LEU A 353 -16.14 15.96 1.08
C LEU A 353 -17.27 15.68 2.05
N THR A 354 -17.64 14.41 2.18
CA THR A 354 -18.64 13.95 3.16
C THR A 354 -17.93 13.36 4.37
N VAL A 355 -18.32 13.82 5.56
CA VAL A 355 -17.87 13.27 6.86
C VAL A 355 -19.09 12.76 7.60
N ILE A 356 -18.99 11.54 8.13
CA ILE A 356 -20.07 10.86 8.87
C ILE A 356 -19.50 10.33 10.18
N TYR A 357 -20.22 10.59 11.28
CA TYR A 357 -20.00 9.95 12.57
C TYR A 357 -21.34 9.46 13.09
N ASP A 358 -21.68 8.20 12.80
CA ASP A 358 -22.99 7.67 13.14
C ASP A 358 -22.98 6.13 13.18
N GLU A 359 -24.12 5.56 13.57
CA GLU A 359 -24.40 4.14 13.51
C GLU A 359 -24.63 3.71 12.06
N GLN A 360 -24.04 2.59 11.68
CA GLN A 360 -24.32 1.94 10.39
C GLN A 360 -24.59 0.45 10.57
N GLU A 361 -25.45 -0.09 9.74
CA GLU A 361 -25.78 -1.51 9.69
C GLU A 361 -25.34 -2.11 8.36
N THR A 362 -24.48 -3.12 8.41
CA THR A 362 -24.00 -3.81 7.22
C THR A 362 -23.92 -5.32 7.44
N PRO A 363 -23.98 -6.14 6.36
CA PRO A 363 -23.92 -7.58 6.49
C PRO A 363 -22.52 -8.10 6.78
N SER A 364 -22.46 -9.30 7.33
CA SER A 364 -21.23 -10.09 7.47
C SER A 364 -20.66 -10.50 6.11
N SER A 365 -19.34 -10.58 5.99
CA SER A 365 -18.65 -11.09 4.80
C SER A 365 -18.76 -12.61 4.60
N VAL A 366 -19.35 -13.34 5.54
CA VAL A 366 -19.38 -14.80 5.55
C VAL A 366 -20.79 -15.33 5.33
N GLY A 367 -20.92 -16.37 4.48
CA GLY A 367 -22.18 -17.02 4.16
C GLY A 367 -23.07 -16.23 3.20
N MET A 368 -24.06 -16.88 2.60
CA MET A 368 -24.94 -16.28 1.59
C MET A 368 -25.92 -15.25 2.18
N ALA A 369 -26.34 -15.46 3.41
CA ALA A 369 -27.26 -14.58 4.13
C ALA A 369 -26.55 -13.90 5.32
N GLY A 370 -25.43 -13.26 5.05
CA GLY A 370 -24.62 -12.63 6.10
C GLY A 370 -25.49 -11.84 7.08
N LYS A 371 -25.41 -12.19 8.36
CA LYS A 371 -26.19 -11.50 9.39
C LYS A 371 -25.66 -10.07 9.52
N PRO A 372 -26.54 -9.07 9.45
CA PRO A 372 -26.13 -7.70 9.66
C PRO A 372 -25.78 -7.46 11.14
N ALA A 373 -24.89 -6.52 11.38
CA ALA A 373 -24.66 -5.95 12.70
C ALA A 373 -24.54 -4.43 12.58
N LYS A 374 -24.77 -3.76 13.69
CA LYS A 374 -24.65 -2.32 13.82
C LYS A 374 -23.35 -1.99 14.52
N GLU A 375 -22.62 -1.03 13.96
CA GLU A 375 -21.44 -0.44 14.58
C GLU A 375 -21.52 1.08 14.48
N VAL A 376 -20.94 1.77 15.46
CA VAL A 376 -20.74 3.20 15.35
C VAL A 376 -19.43 3.43 14.61
N VAL A 377 -19.47 4.22 13.56
CA VAL A 377 -18.32 4.49 12.70
C VAL A 377 -18.08 5.98 12.50
N ALA A 378 -16.83 6.34 12.35
CA ALA A 378 -16.42 7.61 11.77
C ALA A 378 -15.82 7.34 10.40
N LYS A 379 -16.27 8.06 9.38
CA LYS A 379 -15.80 7.88 8.00
C LYS A 379 -15.83 9.17 7.20
N ALA A 380 -14.93 9.28 6.22
CA ALA A 380 -14.90 10.40 5.29
C ALA A 380 -14.55 9.96 3.87
N TYR A 381 -15.15 10.59 2.89
CA TYR A 381 -14.89 10.34 1.48
C TYR A 381 -15.14 11.58 0.62
N MET A 382 -14.40 11.71 -0.48
CA MET A 382 -14.64 12.69 -1.54
C MET A 382 -15.61 12.10 -2.56
N ASN A 383 -16.74 12.75 -2.77
CA ASN A 383 -17.81 12.32 -3.66
C ASN A 383 -17.59 12.86 -5.07
N HIS A 384 -17.22 12.00 -6.00
CA HIS A 384 -16.98 12.35 -7.41
C HIS A 384 -18.26 12.35 -8.26
N GLY A 385 -19.41 12.02 -7.63
CA GLY A 385 -20.71 11.91 -8.31
C GLY A 385 -20.97 10.54 -8.91
N VAL A 386 -22.08 10.45 -9.63
CA VAL A 386 -22.50 9.24 -10.35
C VAL A 386 -21.87 9.24 -11.74
N LYS A 387 -21.29 8.09 -12.13
CA LYS A 387 -20.66 7.92 -13.46
C LYS A 387 -19.67 9.06 -13.80
N PRO A 388 -18.70 9.38 -12.92
CA PRO A 388 -17.79 10.48 -13.14
C PRO A 388 -16.92 10.28 -14.37
N GLU A 389 -16.46 11.39 -14.94
CA GLU A 389 -15.47 11.40 -16.01
C GLU A 389 -14.24 12.23 -15.59
N LYS A 390 -13.06 11.60 -15.63
CA LYS A 390 -11.73 12.21 -15.41
C LYS A 390 -11.63 13.07 -14.14
N LYS A 391 -12.30 12.65 -13.06
CA LYS A 391 -12.16 13.30 -11.75
C LYS A 391 -10.78 13.07 -11.15
N SER A 392 -10.42 13.91 -10.20
CA SER A 392 -9.13 13.88 -9.52
C SER A 392 -9.25 14.22 -8.04
N TYR A 393 -8.20 13.90 -7.28
CA TYR A 393 -8.10 14.26 -5.86
C TYR A 393 -6.64 14.40 -5.42
N SER A 394 -6.46 15.08 -4.29
CA SER A 394 -5.23 15.02 -3.51
C SER A 394 -5.54 15.16 -2.02
N PHE A 395 -4.75 14.51 -1.17
CA PHE A 395 -4.81 14.68 0.29
C PHE A 395 -3.51 14.21 0.97
N VAL A 396 -3.23 14.78 2.14
CA VAL A 396 -2.13 14.35 3.02
C VAL A 396 -2.68 13.49 4.14
N VAL A 397 -2.00 12.40 4.46
CA VAL A 397 -2.27 11.54 5.63
C VAL A 397 -1.13 11.72 6.62
N VAL A 398 -1.48 11.94 7.88
CA VAL A 398 -0.56 12.18 8.98
C VAL A 398 -0.84 11.17 10.10
N PRO A 399 -0.18 10.00 10.10
CA PRO A 399 -0.35 9.03 11.16
C PRO A 399 0.14 9.55 12.51
N ALA A 400 -0.46 9.07 13.62
CA ALA A 400 -0.18 9.49 14.98
C ALA A 400 -0.22 11.03 15.11
N ALA A 401 -1.31 11.63 14.62
CA ALA A 401 -1.55 13.06 14.64
C ALA A 401 -2.24 13.49 15.93
N ASP A 402 -1.87 14.67 16.38
CA ASP A 402 -2.62 15.50 17.31
C ASP A 402 -3.00 16.84 16.67
N GLU A 403 -3.71 17.69 17.40
CA GLU A 403 -4.18 18.98 16.90
C GLU A 403 -3.02 19.92 16.53
N ALA A 404 -1.91 19.91 17.31
CA ALA A 404 -0.75 20.76 17.07
C ALA A 404 -0.02 20.35 15.79
N LYS A 405 0.21 19.04 15.61
CA LYS A 405 0.83 18.46 14.39
C LYS A 405 -0.03 18.73 13.16
N MET A 406 -1.35 18.56 13.26
CA MET A 406 -2.26 18.85 12.14
C MET A 406 -2.29 20.32 11.77
N LYS A 407 -2.23 21.21 12.76
CA LYS A 407 -2.13 22.65 12.50
C LYS A 407 -0.83 22.99 11.77
N ASP A 408 0.33 22.49 12.22
CA ASP A 408 1.60 22.70 11.54
C ASP A 408 1.56 22.20 10.10
N VAL A 409 1.07 20.98 9.88
CA VAL A 409 0.95 20.40 8.53
C VAL A 409 0.03 21.24 7.64
N ALA A 410 -1.12 21.69 8.15
CA ALA A 410 -2.06 22.52 7.40
C ALA A 410 -1.45 23.89 7.03
N ASP A 411 -0.80 24.55 7.99
CA ASP A 411 -0.16 25.85 7.78
C ASP A 411 0.95 25.75 6.72
N ARG A 412 1.82 24.74 6.83
CA ARG A 412 2.93 24.52 5.90
C ARG A 412 2.46 24.05 4.51
N GLN A 413 1.44 23.19 4.49
CA GLN A 413 0.87 22.71 3.24
C GLN A 413 0.20 23.85 2.46
N THR A 414 -0.54 24.73 3.14
CA THR A 414 -1.17 25.91 2.54
C THR A 414 -0.13 26.89 1.97
N LYS A 415 1.05 27.00 2.60
CA LYS A 415 2.18 27.80 2.10
C LYS A 415 2.99 27.13 0.99
N GLY A 416 2.68 25.89 0.61
CA GLY A 416 3.43 25.10 -0.37
C GLY A 416 4.82 24.64 0.12
N GLU A 417 5.01 24.58 1.44
CA GLU A 417 6.29 24.20 2.06
C GLU A 417 6.46 22.68 2.25
N LEU A 418 5.45 21.87 1.96
CA LEU A 418 5.49 20.42 2.08
C LEU A 418 5.34 19.75 0.71
N PHE A 419 4.13 19.31 0.39
CA PHE A 419 3.84 18.61 -0.85
C PHE A 419 3.19 19.53 -1.88
N SER A 420 3.53 19.32 -3.13
CA SER A 420 2.80 19.92 -4.26
C SER A 420 2.66 18.94 -5.41
N VAL A 421 1.55 19.03 -6.09
CA VAL A 421 1.32 18.36 -7.37
C VAL A 421 1.96 19.21 -8.46
N VAL A 422 3.02 18.70 -9.10
CA VAL A 422 3.68 19.38 -10.22
C VAL A 422 2.99 19.03 -11.53
N GLU A 423 2.64 17.74 -11.68
CA GLU A 423 1.90 17.24 -12.82
C GLU A 423 1.00 16.07 -12.39
N MET A 424 -0.22 16.01 -12.94
CA MET A 424 -1.18 14.94 -12.67
C MET A 424 -2.01 14.68 -13.93
N GLN A 425 -1.55 13.75 -14.75
CA GLN A 425 -2.19 13.32 -16.00
C GLN A 425 -2.28 11.79 -16.03
N ASP A 426 -3.11 11.24 -16.91
CA ASP A 426 -3.28 9.79 -17.08
C ASP A 426 -1.96 9.10 -17.48
N SER A 427 -1.01 9.84 -18.06
CA SER A 427 0.32 9.36 -18.47
C SER A 427 1.40 9.51 -17.42
N LEU A 428 1.24 10.47 -16.49
CA LEU A 428 2.30 10.90 -15.58
C LEU A 428 1.76 11.57 -14.32
N HIS A 429 2.28 11.18 -13.17
CA HIS A 429 2.22 12.00 -11.95
C HIS A 429 3.61 12.46 -11.55
N ILE A 430 3.73 13.73 -11.13
CA ILE A 430 4.91 14.28 -10.49
C ILE A 430 4.51 14.92 -9.17
N ILE A 431 5.02 14.38 -8.08
CA ILE A 431 4.86 14.92 -6.71
C ILE A 431 6.18 15.54 -6.28
N LYS A 432 6.14 16.78 -5.78
CA LYS A 432 7.27 17.43 -5.14
C LYS A 432 7.11 17.41 -3.62
N TYR A 433 8.19 17.10 -2.92
CA TYR A 433 8.35 17.32 -1.49
C TYR A 433 9.46 18.33 -1.25
N ALA A 434 9.07 19.55 -0.87
CA ALA A 434 9.96 20.71 -0.81
C ALA A 434 11.10 20.58 0.23
N PRO A 435 10.86 20.06 1.48
CA PRO A 435 11.89 20.06 2.52
C PRO A 435 13.16 19.28 2.17
N LYS A 436 13.07 18.31 1.28
CA LYS A 436 14.21 17.46 0.87
C LYS A 436 14.56 17.56 -0.61
N ASN A 437 13.97 18.52 -1.33
CA ASN A 437 14.12 18.65 -2.79
C ASN A 437 13.88 17.33 -3.52
N VAL A 438 12.81 16.62 -3.14
CA VAL A 438 12.43 15.34 -3.75
C VAL A 438 11.37 15.59 -4.81
N LEU A 439 11.56 14.98 -5.98
CA LEU A 439 10.53 14.80 -7.01
C LEU A 439 10.29 13.30 -7.19
N ALA A 440 9.02 12.90 -7.15
CA ALA A 440 8.61 11.52 -7.32
C ALA A 440 7.73 11.40 -8.57
N TYR A 441 8.17 10.57 -9.51
CA TYR A 441 7.57 10.42 -10.83
C TYR A 441 6.92 9.05 -10.95
N SER A 442 5.66 9.01 -11.39
CA SER A 442 4.97 7.79 -11.83
C SER A 442 4.74 7.89 -13.34
N PHE A 443 5.65 7.33 -14.12
CA PHE A 443 5.51 7.22 -15.56
C PHE A 443 4.59 6.05 -15.90
N PHE A 444 3.31 6.30 -16.06
CA PHE A 444 2.34 5.29 -16.49
C PHE A 444 2.48 4.97 -17.98
N THR A 445 3.01 5.92 -18.75
CA THR A 445 3.42 5.75 -20.14
C THR A 445 4.72 6.52 -20.40
N PRO A 446 5.49 6.18 -21.46
CA PRO A 446 6.64 6.97 -21.88
C PRO A 446 6.30 8.44 -22.07
N THR A 447 7.10 9.35 -21.53
CA THR A 447 6.83 10.79 -21.55
C THR A 447 8.10 11.58 -21.82
N LYS A 448 7.98 12.72 -22.52
CA LYS A 448 9.11 13.62 -22.91
C LYS A 448 8.76 15.06 -22.57
N GLY A 449 9.80 15.91 -22.55
CA GLY A 449 9.66 17.38 -22.44
C GLY A 449 9.38 17.87 -21.03
N LEU A 450 9.82 17.14 -20.00
CA LEU A 450 9.64 17.54 -18.61
C LEU A 450 10.58 18.68 -18.21
N THR A 451 10.10 19.55 -17.33
CA THR A 451 10.83 20.73 -16.87
C THR A 451 10.93 20.86 -15.35
N ALA A 452 10.31 19.96 -14.62
CA ALA A 452 10.13 20.07 -13.16
C ALA A 452 11.42 19.86 -12.36
N GLY A 453 12.31 19.00 -12.85
CA GLY A 453 13.59 18.62 -12.19
C GLY A 453 14.71 18.48 -13.19
N GLU A 454 15.64 17.57 -12.89
CA GLU A 454 16.71 17.20 -13.82
C GLU A 454 16.26 16.13 -14.83
N VAL A 455 15.18 15.38 -14.54
CA VAL A 455 14.61 14.38 -15.47
C VAL A 455 13.82 15.08 -16.57
N VAL A 456 14.22 14.87 -17.83
CA VAL A 456 13.61 15.47 -19.03
C VAL A 456 12.64 14.51 -19.72
N SER A 457 12.94 13.21 -19.67
CA SER A 457 12.10 12.20 -20.30
C SER A 457 12.28 10.81 -19.68
N SER A 458 11.27 9.96 -19.87
CA SER A 458 11.41 8.52 -19.74
C SER A 458 10.83 7.84 -20.97
N ALA A 459 11.62 6.98 -21.59
CA ALA A 459 11.16 6.12 -22.70
C ALA A 459 10.51 4.81 -22.20
N THR A 460 10.38 4.65 -20.88
CA THR A 460 9.90 3.43 -20.24
C THR A 460 8.87 3.77 -19.16
N GLU A 461 7.83 2.96 -19.04
CA GLU A 461 6.93 2.96 -17.88
C GLU A 461 7.74 2.57 -16.63
N LEU A 462 7.78 3.42 -15.62
CA LEU A 462 8.52 3.16 -14.37
C LEU A 462 8.12 4.12 -13.25
N LEU A 463 8.52 3.79 -12.04
CA LEU A 463 8.54 4.70 -10.90
C LEU A 463 9.97 5.21 -10.72
N LEU A 464 10.10 6.52 -10.50
CA LEU A 464 11.38 7.17 -10.28
C LEU A 464 11.27 8.17 -9.14
N ILE A 465 12.28 8.20 -8.29
CA ILE A 465 12.48 9.25 -7.31
C ILE A 465 13.79 9.96 -7.62
N GLU A 466 13.70 11.27 -7.71
CA GLU A 466 14.80 12.19 -7.87
C GLU A 466 14.97 13.00 -6.60
N GLN A 467 16.16 13.01 -6.02
CA GLN A 467 16.53 13.89 -4.91
C GLN A 467 17.75 14.71 -5.26
N LYS A 468 17.59 16.03 -5.27
CA LYS A 468 18.71 16.95 -5.43
C LYS A 468 19.34 17.22 -4.07
N ASN A 469 20.57 16.75 -3.89
CA ASN A 469 21.30 16.87 -2.64
C ASN A 469 21.88 18.30 -2.46
N THR A 470 22.20 18.65 -1.22
CA THR A 470 22.77 19.98 -0.88
C THR A 470 24.15 20.22 -1.49
N ASP A 471 24.91 19.15 -1.79
CA ASP A 471 26.20 19.19 -2.49
C ASP A 471 26.07 19.34 -4.02
N GLY A 472 24.83 19.47 -4.53
CA GLY A 472 24.54 19.57 -5.97
C GLY A 472 24.50 18.21 -6.69
N SER A 473 24.80 17.11 -6.02
CA SER A 473 24.64 15.77 -6.57
C SER A 473 23.17 15.38 -6.69
N LEU A 474 22.89 14.35 -7.48
CA LEU A 474 21.57 13.83 -7.75
C LEU A 474 21.50 12.38 -7.30
N SER A 475 20.58 12.05 -6.39
CA SER A 475 20.25 10.68 -6.02
C SER A 475 19.01 10.23 -6.78
N LEU A 476 19.11 9.10 -7.47
CA LEU A 476 18.00 8.50 -8.21
C LEU A 476 17.70 7.11 -7.71
N GLY A 477 16.40 6.79 -7.61
CA GLY A 477 15.90 5.43 -7.41
C GLY A 477 14.85 5.11 -8.46
N MET A 478 14.99 3.99 -9.15
CA MET A 478 14.09 3.56 -10.22
C MET A 478 13.62 2.13 -10.01
N ALA A 479 12.36 1.85 -10.29
CA ALA A 479 11.82 0.49 -10.35
C ALA A 479 10.71 0.41 -11.40
N ASN A 480 10.58 -0.73 -12.05
CA ASN A 480 9.42 -1.01 -12.90
C ASN A 480 8.44 -1.94 -12.17
N PRO A 481 7.28 -1.44 -11.73
CA PRO A 481 6.26 -2.26 -11.09
C PRO A 481 5.42 -3.04 -12.11
N ASN A 482 5.52 -2.73 -13.40
CA ASN A 482 4.85 -3.45 -14.47
C ASN A 482 5.56 -4.78 -14.73
N LEU A 483 5.38 -5.73 -13.81
CA LEU A 483 5.96 -7.05 -13.91
C LEU A 483 5.34 -7.82 -15.10
N ARG A 484 6.20 -8.37 -15.95
CA ARG A 484 5.80 -9.15 -17.13
C ARG A 484 6.33 -10.59 -17.00
N PRO A 485 5.78 -11.40 -16.08
CA PRO A 485 6.25 -12.76 -15.91
C PRO A 485 5.91 -13.59 -17.15
N LYS A 486 6.92 -14.21 -17.72
CA LYS A 486 6.75 -15.20 -18.80
C LYS A 486 6.77 -16.59 -18.19
N MET A 487 5.76 -17.39 -18.49
CA MET A 487 5.78 -18.80 -18.17
C MET A 487 6.73 -19.49 -19.16
N LEU A 488 7.85 -20.04 -18.67
CA LEU A 488 8.84 -20.77 -19.47
C LEU A 488 8.38 -22.19 -19.76
N ASP A 489 7.72 -22.81 -18.77
CA ASP A 489 7.07 -24.10 -18.86
C ASP A 489 5.89 -24.14 -17.85
N LYS A 490 5.20 -25.29 -17.73
CA LYS A 490 4.03 -25.45 -16.83
C LYS A 490 4.32 -25.16 -15.35
N LYS A 491 5.58 -25.01 -14.96
CA LYS A 491 6.01 -24.87 -13.55
C LYS A 491 6.93 -23.67 -13.28
N ASN A 492 7.56 -23.11 -14.30
CA ASN A 492 8.59 -22.09 -14.16
C ASN A 492 8.16 -20.76 -14.76
N TRP A 493 8.06 -19.74 -13.92
CA TRP A 493 7.85 -18.36 -14.30
C TRP A 493 9.17 -17.61 -14.23
N LYS A 494 9.48 -16.84 -15.25
CA LYS A 494 10.61 -15.92 -15.27
C LYS A 494 10.15 -14.55 -15.70
N GLU A 495 10.55 -13.55 -14.95
CA GLU A 495 10.36 -12.16 -15.37
C GLU A 495 11.27 -11.85 -16.56
N ILE A 496 10.76 -11.07 -17.50
CA ILE A 496 11.55 -10.48 -18.57
C ILE A 496 12.05 -9.12 -18.06
N PRO A 497 13.39 -8.92 -17.95
CA PRO A 497 13.93 -7.63 -17.57
C PRO A 497 13.46 -6.52 -18.51
N THR A 498 13.14 -5.35 -17.93
CA THR A 498 12.69 -4.20 -18.71
C THR A 498 13.85 -3.24 -18.90
N PRO A 499 14.27 -2.93 -20.14
CA PRO A 499 15.20 -1.85 -20.41
C PRO A 499 14.59 -0.51 -20.01
N ALA A 500 15.27 0.23 -19.15
CA ALA A 500 14.87 1.58 -18.75
C ALA A 500 15.81 2.59 -19.38
N PHE A 501 15.24 3.67 -19.90
CA PHE A 501 15.96 4.80 -20.47
C PHE A 501 15.33 6.09 -19.95
N ILE A 502 16.11 6.87 -19.23
CA ILE A 502 15.73 8.22 -18.80
C ILE A 502 16.74 9.23 -19.32
N GLU A 503 16.30 10.44 -19.62
CA GLU A 503 17.13 11.55 -20.02
C GLU A 503 17.19 12.58 -18.90
N LEU A 504 18.42 13.01 -18.57
CA LEU A 504 18.72 14.03 -17.57
C LEU A 504 19.29 15.29 -18.23
N LYS A 505 18.85 16.44 -17.77
CA LYS A 505 19.31 17.75 -18.25
C LYS A 505 20.77 17.99 -17.90
N GLY A 506 21.61 18.19 -18.95
CA GLY A 506 23.04 18.45 -18.81
C GLY A 506 23.86 17.17 -18.65
N ILE A 507 25.17 17.36 -18.42
CA ILE A 507 26.12 16.26 -18.40
C ILE A 507 26.37 15.78 -16.98
N TRP A 508 26.11 14.51 -16.76
CA TRP A 508 26.26 13.83 -15.47
C TRP A 508 27.23 12.66 -15.55
N GLN A 509 27.91 12.39 -14.45
CA GLN A 509 28.74 11.19 -14.29
C GLN A 509 28.34 10.43 -13.02
N MET A 510 28.63 9.13 -13.00
CA MET A 510 28.34 8.28 -11.85
C MET A 510 29.28 8.63 -10.68
N ASP A 511 28.71 8.79 -9.48
CA ASP A 511 29.47 8.82 -8.24
C ASP A 511 29.62 7.37 -7.75
N GLY A 512 30.75 6.77 -8.07
CA GLY A 512 31.00 5.34 -7.85
C GLY A 512 30.59 4.46 -9.04
N ASN A 513 30.49 3.15 -8.82
CA ASN A 513 30.11 2.16 -9.83
C ASN A 513 28.81 1.45 -9.42
N VAL A 514 27.79 1.53 -10.28
CA VAL A 514 26.54 0.79 -10.12
C VAL A 514 26.45 -0.25 -11.23
N PRO A 515 26.60 -1.55 -10.91
CA PRO A 515 26.59 -2.60 -11.92
C PRO A 515 25.32 -2.60 -12.78
N GLY A 516 25.50 -2.60 -14.10
CA GLY A 516 24.39 -2.65 -15.07
C GLY A 516 23.68 -1.31 -15.31
N VAL A 517 24.24 -0.20 -14.82
CA VAL A 517 23.82 1.16 -15.16
C VAL A 517 24.86 1.80 -16.08
N PHE A 518 24.40 2.41 -17.17
CA PHE A 518 25.24 3.07 -18.15
C PHE A 518 24.78 4.51 -18.36
N LEU A 519 25.75 5.41 -18.52
CA LEU A 519 25.53 6.81 -18.87
C LEU A 519 26.12 7.09 -20.25
N LYS A 520 25.38 7.85 -21.05
CA LYS A 520 25.81 8.29 -22.37
C LYS A 520 25.48 9.76 -22.56
N THR A 521 26.47 10.58 -22.90
CA THR A 521 26.23 11.95 -23.33
C THR A 521 25.55 11.95 -24.70
N MET A 522 24.44 12.68 -24.80
CA MET A 522 23.66 12.82 -26.02
C MET A 522 24.11 14.04 -26.83
N GLU A 523 23.77 14.11 -28.13
CA GLU A 523 24.09 15.21 -29.02
C GLU A 523 23.51 16.57 -28.56
N ASN A 524 22.38 16.53 -27.84
CA ASN A 524 21.72 17.72 -27.29
C ASN A 524 22.35 18.23 -25.96
N GLY A 525 23.46 17.64 -25.53
CA GLY A 525 24.16 18.01 -24.28
C GLY A 525 23.51 17.47 -23.00
N ASN A 526 22.54 16.55 -23.10
CA ASN A 526 21.92 15.84 -21.99
C ASN A 526 22.63 14.51 -21.73
N THR A 527 22.26 13.84 -20.64
CA THR A 527 22.75 12.50 -20.29
C THR A 527 21.62 11.50 -20.36
N GLU A 528 21.78 10.46 -21.19
CA GLU A 528 20.95 9.26 -21.13
C GLU A 528 21.46 8.34 -20.03
N VAL A 529 20.57 7.90 -19.14
CA VAL A 529 20.81 6.84 -18.16
C VAL A 529 20.05 5.61 -18.61
N SER A 530 20.76 4.49 -18.77
CA SER A 530 20.14 3.22 -19.16
C SER A 530 20.50 2.09 -18.20
N CYS A 531 19.55 1.21 -17.93
CA CYS A 531 19.73 0.01 -17.12
C CYS A 531 18.69 -1.06 -17.44
N LEU A 532 18.89 -2.26 -16.88
CA LEU A 532 17.88 -3.34 -16.90
C LEU A 532 17.22 -3.46 -15.54
N LEU A 533 15.94 -3.06 -15.45
CA LEU A 533 15.11 -3.25 -14.27
C LEU A 533 14.65 -4.71 -14.20
N ARG A 534 14.84 -5.35 -13.05
CA ARG A 534 14.59 -6.78 -12.85
C ARG A 534 13.79 -7.03 -11.58
N ASN A 535 12.83 -7.97 -11.66
CA ASN A 535 12.07 -8.47 -10.50
C ASN A 535 11.36 -7.37 -9.68
N GLY A 536 11.05 -6.22 -10.33
CA GLY A 536 10.51 -5.08 -9.62
C GLY A 536 11.43 -4.53 -8.52
N LEU A 537 12.71 -4.90 -8.51
CA LEU A 537 13.70 -4.39 -7.56
C LEU A 537 14.14 -2.99 -7.94
N PRO A 538 14.53 -2.15 -6.97
CA PRO A 538 15.01 -0.81 -7.25
C PRO A 538 16.45 -0.84 -7.75
N VAL A 539 16.76 0.11 -8.64
CA VAL A 539 18.13 0.49 -9.01
C VAL A 539 18.40 1.85 -8.44
N TYR A 540 19.45 1.97 -7.64
CA TYR A 540 19.89 3.22 -7.02
C TYR A 540 21.18 3.72 -7.66
N MET A 541 21.29 5.05 -7.83
CA MET A 541 22.52 5.68 -8.27
C MET A 541 22.65 7.07 -7.68
N LYS A 542 23.90 7.51 -7.51
CA LYS A 542 24.25 8.88 -7.20
C LYS A 542 25.04 9.44 -8.38
N LEU A 543 24.68 10.63 -8.82
CA LEU A 543 25.28 11.30 -9.97
C LEU A 543 25.85 12.66 -9.56
N VAL A 544 26.97 13.05 -10.15
CA VAL A 544 27.54 14.37 -10.00
C VAL A 544 27.56 15.08 -11.35
N LYS A 545 27.23 16.37 -11.35
CA LYS A 545 27.18 17.17 -12.57
C LYS A 545 28.59 17.52 -13.02
N GLN A 546 28.88 17.29 -14.29
CA GLN A 546 30.13 17.78 -14.87
C GLN A 546 30.06 19.32 -15.02
N LYS A 547 31.16 19.97 -14.64
CA LYS A 547 31.29 21.43 -14.76
C LYS A 547 31.51 21.86 -16.22
#